data_10850b3016315b451c98a210af95ee37
#
_entry.id   10850b3016315b451c98a210af95ee37
#
_cell.length_a   1.000
_cell.length_b   1.000
_cell.length_c   1.000
_cell.angle_alpha   90.00
_cell.angle_beta   90.00
_cell.angle_gamma   90.00
#
_symmetry.space_group_name_H-M   'P 1'
#
loop_
_entity.id
_entity.type
_entity.pdbx_description
1 polymer ?
#
loop_
_entity_poly.entity_id
_entity_poly.type
_entity_poly.pdbx_seq_one_letter_code
_entity_poly.pdbx_strand_id
1 'polypeptide(L)'
;MEIDVIIPLYKPGKELFTLLDKLGSQSVPVHQVILLNTEEKYFEQLIYGIRFLETYQNIKVYHVSKREFDHGGTRRMGVKKSSADVFVMMTQDAMPKDDRLIEKLVEPLQGEVAVAYARQLPREDSTPVESYTREFNYPAKSRIKSAADLDSLGIKTFFCSNVCAAYRREIYEELGGFVRHTIFNEDMIYAAKAVEAGYSVAYAADAQVVHSHNYTNGQQFHRNFDLGVSQAEHHEIFA
;
A
#
# COMPACT_ATOMS: atom_id res chain seq x y z
N MET A 1 14.02 11.91 -10.03
CA MET A 1 12.78 11.46 -9.36
C MET A 1 13.18 10.71 -8.10
N GLU A 2 12.89 11.29 -6.96
CA GLU A 2 13.11 10.64 -5.66
C GLU A 2 11.90 9.78 -5.30
N ILE A 3 12.15 8.63 -4.65
CA ILE A 3 11.11 7.67 -4.27
C ILE A 3 11.28 7.33 -2.79
N ASP A 4 10.24 7.60 -1.98
CA ASP A 4 10.17 7.19 -0.60
C ASP A 4 9.19 6.01 -0.44
N VAL A 5 9.47 5.12 0.51
CA VAL A 5 8.56 4.03 0.88
C VAL A 5 8.00 4.29 2.27
N ILE A 6 6.68 4.21 2.43
CA ILE A 6 5.96 4.50 3.67
C ILE A 6 5.26 3.23 4.15
N ILE A 7 5.61 2.77 5.36
CA ILE A 7 5.15 1.49 5.89
C ILE A 7 4.52 1.69 7.27
N PRO A 8 3.20 1.58 7.40
CA PRO A 8 2.54 1.45 8.69
C PRO A 8 2.92 0.12 9.35
N LEU A 9 3.29 0.19 10.65
CA LEU A 9 3.69 -0.97 11.46
C LEU A 9 2.75 -1.13 12.66
N TYR A 10 2.41 -2.38 12.95
CA TYR A 10 1.80 -2.76 14.23
C TYR A 10 2.34 -4.10 14.68
N LYS A 11 2.96 -4.14 15.87
CA LYS A 11 3.63 -5.34 16.40
C LYS A 11 4.56 -5.98 15.36
N PRO A 12 5.53 -5.22 14.82
CA PRO A 12 6.42 -5.76 13.78
C PRO A 12 7.24 -6.93 14.32
N GLY A 13 7.46 -7.94 13.48
CA GLY A 13 8.32 -9.07 13.76
C GLY A 13 9.65 -8.99 13.01
N LYS A 14 10.47 -10.04 13.10
CA LYS A 14 11.80 -10.10 12.47
C LYS A 14 11.77 -10.02 10.94
N GLU A 15 10.65 -10.36 10.34
CA GLU A 15 10.39 -10.23 8.90
C GLU A 15 10.51 -8.79 8.39
N LEU A 16 10.36 -7.80 9.29
CA LEU A 16 10.60 -6.40 8.95
C LEU A 16 12.05 -6.19 8.45
N PHE A 17 13.03 -6.81 9.08
CA PHE A 17 14.44 -6.69 8.63
C PHE A 17 14.60 -7.23 7.21
N THR A 18 13.99 -8.38 6.90
CA THR A 18 14.01 -8.96 5.54
C THR A 18 13.36 -8.00 4.53
N LEU A 19 12.26 -7.36 4.89
CA LEU A 19 11.61 -6.37 4.04
C LEU A 19 12.52 -5.18 3.77
N LEU A 20 13.17 -4.63 4.82
CA LEU A 20 14.08 -3.50 4.70
C LEU A 20 15.31 -3.83 3.85
N ASP A 21 15.90 -5.02 4.02
CA ASP A 21 17.02 -5.50 3.20
C ASP A 21 16.63 -5.62 1.73
N LYS A 22 15.43 -6.16 1.45
CA LYS A 22 14.89 -6.24 0.08
C LYS A 22 14.59 -4.86 -0.54
N LEU A 23 14.17 -3.89 0.26
CA LEU A 23 13.99 -2.50 -0.20
C LEU A 23 15.34 -1.81 -0.44
N GLY A 24 16.35 -2.09 0.37
CA GLY A 24 17.71 -1.58 0.20
C GLY A 24 18.44 -2.14 -1.04
N SER A 25 17.99 -3.31 -1.55
CA SER A 25 18.59 -3.98 -2.72
C SER A 25 17.84 -3.77 -4.04
N GLN A 26 16.85 -2.83 -4.07
CA GLN A 26 16.09 -2.57 -5.29
C GLN A 26 16.94 -1.95 -6.41
N SER A 27 16.67 -2.32 -7.67
CA SER A 27 17.34 -1.79 -8.88
C SER A 27 17.20 -0.27 -9.03
N VAL A 28 16.06 0.28 -8.61
CA VAL A 28 15.83 1.71 -8.45
C VAL A 28 15.97 2.05 -6.97
N PRO A 29 16.92 2.93 -6.59
CA PRO A 29 17.17 3.24 -5.19
C PRO A 29 15.96 3.85 -4.48
N VAL A 30 15.65 3.34 -3.30
CA VAL A 30 14.73 3.97 -2.36
C VAL A 30 15.48 5.08 -1.61
N HIS A 31 15.05 6.34 -1.80
CA HIS A 31 15.65 7.49 -1.16
C HIS A 31 15.49 7.41 0.37
N GLN A 32 14.27 7.16 0.84
CA GLN A 32 13.97 7.04 2.27
C GLN A 32 12.87 6.01 2.53
N VAL A 33 12.98 5.28 3.65
CA VAL A 33 11.90 4.46 4.19
C VAL A 33 11.35 5.12 5.46
N ILE A 34 10.04 5.37 5.48
CA ILE A 34 9.32 6.00 6.59
C ILE A 34 8.46 4.94 7.28
N LEU A 35 8.84 4.58 8.49
CA LEU A 35 8.10 3.62 9.31
C LEU A 35 7.15 4.36 10.26
N LEU A 36 5.86 4.03 10.18
CA LEU A 36 4.80 4.61 11.01
C LEU A 36 4.37 3.56 12.03
N ASN A 37 5.10 3.46 13.12
CA ASN A 37 4.91 2.41 14.11
C ASN A 37 3.80 2.76 15.11
N THR A 38 2.81 1.89 15.21
CA THR A 38 1.75 1.99 16.23
C THR A 38 2.21 1.32 17.54
N GLU A 39 2.23 2.11 18.63
CA GLU A 39 2.73 1.76 19.97
C GLU A 39 4.26 1.53 19.99
N GLU A 40 5.00 2.55 20.39
CA GLU A 40 6.46 2.61 20.46
C GLU A 40 7.10 1.36 21.06
N LYS A 41 6.55 0.86 22.17
CA LYS A 41 7.03 -0.33 22.89
C LYS A 41 7.26 -1.57 22.04
N TYR A 42 6.45 -1.77 20.98
CA TYR A 42 6.58 -2.95 20.10
C TYR A 42 7.79 -2.81 19.19
N PHE A 43 8.09 -1.60 18.74
CA PHE A 43 9.27 -1.36 17.92
C PHE A 43 10.55 -1.43 18.77
N GLU A 44 10.57 -0.80 19.93
CA GLU A 44 11.69 -0.87 20.88
C GLU A 44 12.01 -2.32 21.26
N GLN A 45 10.98 -3.14 21.51
CA GLN A 45 11.16 -4.56 21.80
C GLN A 45 11.80 -5.31 20.63
N LEU A 46 11.42 -5.00 19.38
CA LEU A 46 11.97 -5.63 18.19
C LEU A 46 13.45 -5.29 18.00
N ILE A 47 13.83 -4.02 18.19
CA ILE A 47 15.21 -3.54 17.96
C ILE A 47 16.10 -3.63 19.21
N TYR A 48 15.60 -4.17 20.32
CA TYR A 48 16.38 -4.29 21.55
C TYR A 48 17.71 -5.02 21.32
N GLY A 49 18.81 -4.37 21.68
CA GLY A 49 20.18 -4.88 21.47
C GLY A 49 20.68 -4.81 20.01
N ILE A 50 19.94 -4.17 19.11
CA ILE A 50 20.31 -4.01 17.69
C ILE A 50 20.66 -2.54 17.43
N ARG A 51 21.74 -2.29 16.70
CA ARG A 51 22.12 -0.94 16.25
C ARG A 51 21.32 -0.56 14.98
N PHE A 52 19.99 -0.51 15.13
CA PHE A 52 19.07 -0.39 14.00
C PHE A 52 19.35 0.83 13.11
N LEU A 53 19.46 2.03 13.68
CA LEU A 53 19.69 3.27 12.92
C LEU A 53 21.12 3.38 12.35
N GLU A 54 22.08 2.64 12.89
CA GLU A 54 23.41 2.57 12.31
C GLU A 54 23.43 1.65 11.07
N THR A 55 22.60 0.60 11.08
CA THR A 55 22.46 -0.35 9.96
C THR A 55 21.62 0.21 8.83
N TYR A 56 20.51 0.88 9.17
CA TYR A 56 19.52 1.40 8.22
C TYR A 56 19.50 2.93 8.21
N GLN A 57 20.49 3.57 7.57
CA GLN A 57 20.68 5.02 7.63
C GLN A 57 19.63 5.85 6.90
N ASN A 58 18.95 5.28 5.90
CA ASN A 58 17.89 5.94 5.14
C ASN A 58 16.49 5.69 5.73
N ILE A 59 16.38 5.19 6.97
CA ILE A 59 15.10 4.90 7.61
C ILE A 59 14.77 5.98 8.65
N LYS A 60 13.52 6.45 8.62
CA LYS A 60 12.95 7.28 9.69
C LYS A 60 11.78 6.57 10.34
N VAL A 61 11.74 6.58 11.66
CA VAL A 61 10.68 5.96 12.45
C VAL A 61 9.87 7.03 13.17
N TYR A 62 8.55 6.95 13.03
CA TYR A 62 7.59 7.79 13.75
C TYR A 62 6.62 6.90 14.50
N HIS A 63 6.32 7.26 15.73
CA HIS A 63 5.39 6.50 16.57
C HIS A 63 4.04 7.20 16.64
N VAL A 64 2.97 6.40 16.60
CA VAL A 64 1.59 6.82 16.85
C VAL A 64 1.00 5.94 17.95
N SER A 65 0.14 6.50 18.78
CA SER A 65 -0.60 5.68 19.75
C SER A 65 -1.71 4.89 19.03
N LYS A 66 -2.13 3.76 19.62
CA LYS A 66 -3.26 2.99 19.10
C LYS A 66 -4.55 3.82 19.04
N ARG A 67 -4.68 4.82 19.92
CA ARG A 67 -5.85 5.72 19.97
C ARG A 67 -5.90 6.68 18.77
N GLU A 68 -4.73 7.10 18.28
CA GLU A 68 -4.57 8.06 17.19
C GLU A 68 -4.53 7.38 15.83
N PHE A 69 -4.32 6.06 15.82
CA PHE A 69 -4.22 5.31 14.57
C PHE A 69 -5.57 5.28 13.85
N ASP A 70 -5.56 5.68 12.58
CA ASP A 70 -6.56 5.35 11.58
C ASP A 70 -5.89 5.10 10.23
N HIS A 71 -6.54 4.34 9.35
CA HIS A 71 -5.89 3.90 8.12
C HIS A 71 -5.54 5.07 7.18
N GLY A 72 -6.45 6.00 6.98
CA GLY A 72 -6.23 7.15 6.11
C GLY A 72 -5.32 8.20 6.72
N GLY A 73 -5.59 8.62 7.96
CA GLY A 73 -4.86 9.66 8.67
C GLY A 73 -3.40 9.30 8.94
N THR A 74 -3.13 8.05 9.36
CA THR A 74 -1.76 7.58 9.60
C THR A 74 -0.95 7.58 8.31
N ARG A 75 -1.50 7.05 7.19
CA ARG A 75 -0.82 7.10 5.89
C ARG A 75 -0.60 8.53 5.41
N ARG A 76 -1.61 9.39 5.57
CA ARG A 76 -1.50 10.82 5.25
C ARG A 76 -0.40 11.52 6.07
N MET A 77 -0.24 11.16 7.34
CA MET A 77 0.88 11.64 8.18
C MET A 77 2.22 11.21 7.57
N GLY A 78 2.34 9.95 7.14
CA GLY A 78 3.55 9.44 6.48
C GLY A 78 3.89 10.22 5.21
N VAL A 79 2.92 10.50 4.35
CA VAL A 79 3.14 11.32 3.15
C VAL A 79 3.67 12.71 3.50
N LYS A 80 3.19 13.33 4.57
CA LYS A 80 3.69 14.63 5.05
C LYS A 80 5.14 14.58 5.59
N LYS A 81 5.65 13.41 5.94
CA LYS A 81 7.04 13.20 6.39
C LYS A 81 8.01 12.93 5.24
N SER A 82 7.47 12.69 4.06
CA SER A 82 8.19 12.51 2.80
C SER A 82 8.21 13.81 2.01
N SER A 83 9.28 14.04 1.24
CA SER A 83 9.39 15.11 0.24
C SER A 83 9.61 14.59 -1.18
N ALA A 84 9.66 13.27 -1.36
CA ALA A 84 9.95 12.63 -2.65
C ALA A 84 8.86 12.90 -3.71
N ASP A 85 9.24 12.90 -4.98
CA ASP A 85 8.33 13.09 -6.12
C ASP A 85 7.26 11.98 -6.22
N VAL A 86 7.67 10.77 -5.85
CA VAL A 86 6.83 9.57 -5.78
C VAL A 86 6.96 8.96 -4.39
N PHE A 87 5.86 8.56 -3.81
CA PHE A 87 5.88 7.75 -2.59
C PHE A 87 5.16 6.42 -2.81
N VAL A 88 5.70 5.37 -2.20
CA VAL A 88 5.13 4.02 -2.22
C VAL A 88 4.52 3.74 -0.86
N MET A 89 3.22 3.46 -0.82
CA MET A 89 2.58 2.84 0.34
C MET A 89 2.82 1.34 0.29
N MET A 90 3.21 0.78 1.43
CA MET A 90 3.47 -0.65 1.53
C MET A 90 3.05 -1.17 2.91
N THR A 91 2.51 -2.38 3.00
CA THR A 91 2.26 -3.02 4.31
C THR A 91 3.50 -3.78 4.78
N GLN A 92 3.63 -3.94 6.12
CA GLN A 92 4.82 -4.54 6.74
C GLN A 92 5.05 -6.01 6.35
N ASP A 93 4.06 -6.67 5.77
CA ASP A 93 4.04 -8.08 5.38
C ASP A 93 4.00 -8.31 3.86
N ALA A 94 4.12 -7.24 3.08
CA ALA A 94 4.23 -7.31 1.62
C ALA A 94 5.69 -7.46 1.21
N MET A 95 6.14 -8.68 0.91
CA MET A 95 7.54 -8.96 0.55
C MET A 95 7.79 -8.76 -0.93
N PRO A 96 8.74 -7.90 -1.34
CA PRO A 96 9.18 -7.82 -2.73
C PRO A 96 9.54 -9.20 -3.27
N LYS A 97 9.01 -9.56 -4.44
CA LYS A 97 9.31 -10.83 -5.11
C LYS A 97 10.76 -10.85 -5.59
N ASP A 98 11.19 -9.73 -6.17
CA ASP A 98 12.53 -9.54 -6.73
C ASP A 98 13.05 -8.11 -6.44
N ASP A 99 14.22 -7.79 -6.95
CA ASP A 99 14.89 -6.49 -6.83
C ASP A 99 14.38 -5.42 -7.80
N ARG A 100 13.40 -5.72 -8.65
CA ARG A 100 12.82 -4.82 -9.65
C ARG A 100 11.40 -4.34 -9.30
N LEU A 101 10.93 -4.60 -8.07
CA LEU A 101 9.59 -4.20 -7.65
C LEU A 101 9.36 -2.70 -7.85
N ILE A 102 10.24 -1.86 -7.32
CA ILE A 102 10.10 -0.39 -7.39
C ILE A 102 10.16 0.10 -8.83
N GLU A 103 11.11 -0.40 -9.63
CA GLU A 103 11.25 -0.07 -11.05
C GLU A 103 9.95 -0.30 -11.80
N LYS A 104 9.41 -1.52 -11.72
CA LYS A 104 8.19 -1.93 -12.44
C LYS A 104 6.93 -1.24 -11.91
N LEU A 105 6.92 -0.87 -10.63
CA LEU A 105 5.79 -0.20 -10.01
C LEU A 105 5.68 1.26 -10.44
N VAL A 106 6.81 1.96 -10.61
CA VAL A 106 6.83 3.38 -10.98
C VAL A 106 6.82 3.60 -12.51
N GLU A 107 7.19 2.60 -13.29
CA GLU A 107 7.21 2.67 -14.77
C GLU A 107 5.90 3.20 -15.38
N PRO A 108 4.70 2.77 -14.96
CA PRO A 108 3.45 3.28 -15.52
C PRO A 108 3.03 4.67 -15.02
N LEU A 109 3.76 5.29 -14.08
CA LEU A 109 3.42 6.61 -13.52
C LEU A 109 3.80 7.74 -14.48
N GLN A 110 3.21 7.73 -15.66
CA GLN A 110 3.43 8.72 -16.72
C GLN A 110 2.09 9.30 -17.20
N GLY A 111 2.15 10.49 -17.82
CA GLY A 111 0.93 11.15 -18.34
C GLY A 111 -0.12 11.33 -17.24
N GLU A 112 -1.33 10.81 -17.49
CA GLU A 112 -2.48 10.93 -16.58
C GLU A 112 -2.53 9.84 -15.49
N VAL A 113 -1.52 8.98 -15.35
CA VAL A 113 -1.53 7.95 -14.31
C VAL A 113 -1.17 8.55 -12.95
N ALA A 114 -2.14 8.62 -12.03
CA ALA A 114 -1.96 9.16 -10.68
C ALA A 114 -1.38 8.16 -9.68
N VAL A 115 -1.73 6.89 -9.83
CA VAL A 115 -1.35 5.81 -8.93
C VAL A 115 -1.14 4.51 -9.68
N ALA A 116 -0.15 3.73 -9.26
CA ALA A 116 0.09 2.37 -9.75
C ALA A 116 0.15 1.39 -8.56
N TYR A 117 -0.49 0.22 -8.67
CA TYR A 117 -0.43 -0.79 -7.61
C TYR A 117 0.08 -2.13 -8.12
N ALA A 118 0.78 -2.84 -7.22
CA ALA A 118 1.47 -4.07 -7.50
C ALA A 118 0.55 -5.30 -7.52
N ARG A 119 1.00 -6.35 -8.20
CA ARG A 119 0.42 -7.69 -8.13
C ARG A 119 0.77 -8.36 -6.81
N GLN A 120 -0.25 -8.85 -6.12
CA GLN A 120 -0.07 -9.65 -4.91
C GLN A 120 -0.08 -11.14 -5.28
N LEU A 121 1.00 -11.82 -4.94
CA LEU A 121 1.14 -13.26 -5.09
C LEU A 121 0.80 -13.95 -3.75
N PRO A 122 0.17 -15.13 -3.76
CA PRO A 122 -0.03 -15.91 -2.56
C PRO A 122 1.32 -16.42 -2.03
N ARG A 123 1.40 -16.62 -0.73
CA ARG A 123 2.50 -17.33 -0.06
C ARG A 123 2.42 -18.83 -0.40
N GLU A 124 3.52 -19.55 -0.25
CA GLU A 124 3.58 -20.99 -0.49
C GLU A 124 2.64 -21.81 0.42
N ASP A 125 2.42 -21.31 1.65
CA ASP A 125 1.53 -21.91 2.65
C ASP A 125 0.08 -21.43 2.58
N SER A 126 -0.30 -20.71 1.51
CA SER A 126 -1.65 -20.19 1.35
C SER A 126 -2.69 -21.28 1.14
N THR A 127 -3.86 -21.09 1.75
CA THR A 127 -5.00 -21.99 1.49
C THR A 127 -5.45 -21.87 0.03
N PRO A 128 -6.11 -22.93 -0.54
CA PRO A 128 -6.63 -22.87 -1.91
C PRO A 128 -7.58 -21.69 -2.16
N VAL A 129 -8.38 -21.30 -1.17
CA VAL A 129 -9.31 -20.16 -1.25
C VAL A 129 -8.53 -18.86 -1.35
N GLU A 130 -7.49 -18.67 -0.55
CA GLU A 130 -6.67 -17.47 -0.57
C GLU A 130 -5.89 -17.38 -1.90
N SER A 131 -5.30 -18.48 -2.37
CA SER A 131 -4.60 -18.54 -3.66
C SER A 131 -5.53 -18.14 -4.81
N TYR A 132 -6.73 -18.72 -4.87
CA TYR A 132 -7.73 -18.36 -5.86
C TYR A 132 -8.11 -16.86 -5.79
N THR A 133 -8.31 -16.33 -4.57
CA THR A 133 -8.65 -14.92 -4.37
C THR A 133 -7.56 -14.00 -4.90
N ARG A 134 -6.28 -14.35 -4.68
CA ARG A 134 -5.14 -13.58 -5.22
C ARG A 134 -5.10 -13.64 -6.75
N GLU A 135 -5.21 -14.81 -7.34
CA GLU A 135 -5.22 -14.97 -8.79
C GLU A 135 -6.37 -14.22 -9.47
N PHE A 136 -7.57 -14.29 -8.87
CA PHE A 136 -8.76 -13.61 -9.37
C PHE A 136 -8.65 -12.08 -9.33
N ASN A 137 -8.15 -11.52 -8.22
CA ASN A 137 -8.05 -10.07 -8.04
C ASN A 137 -6.78 -9.47 -8.67
N TYR A 138 -5.73 -10.26 -8.85
CA TYR A 138 -4.42 -9.83 -9.35
C TYR A 138 -3.96 -10.69 -10.53
N PRO A 139 -4.63 -10.58 -11.70
CA PRO A 139 -4.27 -11.37 -12.89
C PRO A 139 -2.87 -11.04 -13.40
N ALA A 140 -2.32 -11.90 -14.26
CA ALA A 140 -0.95 -11.74 -14.77
C ALA A 140 -0.79 -10.62 -15.83
N LYS A 141 -1.88 -9.95 -16.22
CA LYS A 141 -1.85 -8.91 -17.26
C LYS A 141 -2.07 -7.53 -16.65
N SER A 142 -1.14 -6.62 -16.90
CA SER A 142 -1.24 -5.21 -16.52
C SER A 142 -2.39 -4.49 -17.22
N ARG A 143 -2.93 -3.46 -16.58
CA ARG A 143 -4.01 -2.64 -17.12
C ARG A 143 -3.94 -1.21 -16.57
N ILE A 144 -4.19 -0.23 -17.43
CA ILE A 144 -4.50 1.15 -17.02
C ILE A 144 -6.01 1.30 -17.07
N LYS A 145 -6.60 1.86 -16.03
CA LYS A 145 -8.03 2.07 -15.84
C LYS A 145 -8.32 3.56 -15.72
N SER A 146 -9.37 4.02 -16.36
CA SER A 146 -9.81 5.41 -16.41
C SER A 146 -11.35 5.50 -16.34
N ALA A 147 -11.90 6.70 -16.39
CA ALA A 147 -13.35 6.89 -16.43
C ALA A 147 -14.03 6.15 -17.59
N ALA A 148 -13.33 5.93 -18.71
CA ALA A 148 -13.86 5.17 -19.87
C ALA A 148 -14.09 3.67 -19.56
N ASP A 149 -13.54 3.15 -18.46
CA ASP A 149 -13.73 1.76 -18.04
C ASP A 149 -14.94 1.55 -17.11
N LEU A 150 -15.60 2.62 -16.64
CA LEU A 150 -16.70 2.53 -15.67
C LEU A 150 -17.84 1.63 -16.12
N ASP A 151 -18.27 1.74 -17.37
CA ASP A 151 -19.36 0.91 -17.92
C ASP A 151 -19.00 -0.59 -17.93
N SER A 152 -17.73 -0.92 -18.12
CA SER A 152 -17.28 -2.31 -18.27
C SER A 152 -16.79 -2.95 -16.98
N LEU A 153 -16.19 -2.17 -16.09
CA LEU A 153 -15.56 -2.64 -14.83
C LEU A 153 -16.36 -2.27 -13.59
N GLY A 154 -17.29 -1.30 -13.69
CA GLY A 154 -17.97 -0.75 -12.52
C GLY A 154 -16.96 -0.29 -11.46
N ILE A 155 -17.25 -0.61 -10.20
CA ILE A 155 -16.40 -0.26 -9.05
C ILE A 155 -14.94 -0.78 -9.16
N LYS A 156 -14.69 -1.83 -9.96
CA LYS A 156 -13.31 -2.33 -10.16
C LYS A 156 -12.42 -1.33 -10.90
N THR A 157 -13.00 -0.31 -11.53
CA THR A 157 -12.25 0.83 -12.10
C THR A 157 -11.42 1.52 -11.04
N PHE A 158 -11.97 1.67 -9.83
CA PHE A 158 -11.34 2.32 -8.68
C PHE A 158 -10.44 1.38 -7.86
N PHE A 159 -10.40 0.08 -8.20
CA PHE A 159 -9.62 -0.86 -7.39
C PHE A 159 -8.15 -0.47 -7.38
N CYS A 160 -7.62 -0.24 -6.18
CA CYS A 160 -6.24 0.04 -5.85
C CYS A 160 -5.90 -0.66 -4.53
N SER A 161 -4.63 -0.87 -4.21
CA SER A 161 -4.27 -1.54 -2.96
C SER A 161 -2.98 -1.00 -2.35
N ASN A 162 -3.11 -0.38 -1.19
CA ASN A 162 -2.00 0.09 -0.36
C ASN A 162 -1.15 -1.03 0.27
N VAL A 163 -1.43 -2.29 -0.07
CA VAL A 163 -0.47 -3.37 0.20
C VAL A 163 0.86 -3.08 -0.49
N CYS A 164 0.82 -2.57 -1.74
CA CYS A 164 1.97 -1.98 -2.40
C CYS A 164 1.48 -1.10 -3.56
N ALA A 165 1.54 0.22 -3.41
CA ALA A 165 1.07 1.17 -4.41
C ALA A 165 1.94 2.44 -4.43
N ALA A 166 2.33 2.90 -5.63
CA ALA A 166 3.11 4.10 -5.86
C ALA A 166 2.20 5.25 -6.33
N TYR A 167 2.40 6.41 -5.78
CA TYR A 167 1.59 7.61 -6.01
C TYR A 167 2.46 8.77 -6.52
N ARG A 168 2.01 9.49 -7.53
CA ARG A 168 2.59 10.77 -7.90
C ARG A 168 2.18 11.83 -6.88
N ARG A 169 3.19 12.42 -6.21
CA ARG A 169 2.95 13.40 -5.14
C ARG A 169 2.14 14.60 -5.61
N GLU A 170 2.48 15.17 -6.74
CA GLU A 170 1.80 16.33 -7.31
C GLU A 170 0.29 16.10 -7.41
N ILE A 171 -0.12 14.98 -8.04
CA ILE A 171 -1.55 14.63 -8.19
C ILE A 171 -2.18 14.29 -6.85
N TYR A 172 -1.43 13.60 -5.97
CA TYR A 172 -1.92 13.28 -4.63
C TYR A 172 -2.26 14.53 -3.82
N GLU A 173 -1.43 15.56 -3.89
CA GLU A 173 -1.63 16.83 -3.19
C GLU A 173 -2.76 17.65 -3.83
N GLU A 174 -2.83 17.71 -5.15
CA GLU A 174 -3.90 18.37 -5.92
C GLU A 174 -5.28 17.82 -5.51
N LEU A 175 -5.41 16.48 -5.42
CA LEU A 175 -6.66 15.80 -5.06
C LEU A 175 -6.95 15.81 -3.55
N GLY A 176 -6.12 16.46 -2.73
CA GLY A 176 -6.30 16.57 -1.30
C GLY A 176 -5.90 15.31 -0.50
N GLY A 177 -5.31 14.30 -1.17
CA GLY A 177 -4.76 13.09 -0.55
C GLY A 177 -5.79 12.09 -0.01
N PHE A 178 -5.31 11.14 0.79
CA PHE A 178 -6.19 10.13 1.41
C PHE A 178 -7.26 10.75 2.31
N VAL A 179 -8.42 10.11 2.36
CA VAL A 179 -9.47 10.44 3.32
C VAL A 179 -8.96 10.29 4.76
N ARG A 180 -9.50 11.08 5.68
CA ARG A 180 -9.25 10.93 7.12
C ARG A 180 -10.39 10.13 7.75
N HIS A 181 -10.08 9.44 8.83
CA HIS A 181 -11.08 8.70 9.63
C HIS A 181 -11.82 7.63 8.84
N THR A 182 -11.05 6.71 8.24
CA THR A 182 -11.60 5.52 7.61
C THR A 182 -10.97 4.25 8.18
N ILE A 183 -11.78 3.20 8.29
CA ILE A 183 -11.32 1.87 8.73
C ILE A 183 -10.60 1.15 7.60
N PHE A 184 -11.08 1.30 6.35
CA PHE A 184 -10.55 0.69 5.12
C PHE A 184 -10.77 1.59 3.92
N ASN A 185 -10.31 1.14 2.74
CA ASN A 185 -10.59 1.70 1.42
C ASN A 185 -10.01 3.10 1.14
N GLU A 186 -9.09 3.62 1.95
CA GLU A 186 -8.46 4.92 1.68
C GLU A 186 -7.80 4.98 0.30
N ASP A 187 -7.30 3.83 -0.19
CA ASP A 187 -6.71 3.65 -1.51
C ASP A 187 -7.75 3.68 -2.63
N MET A 188 -8.85 2.96 -2.48
CA MET A 188 -9.94 2.96 -3.47
C MET A 188 -10.67 4.30 -3.50
N ILE A 189 -10.88 4.95 -2.36
CA ILE A 189 -11.48 6.29 -2.26
C ILE A 189 -10.59 7.31 -2.99
N TYR A 190 -9.27 7.24 -2.80
CA TYR A 190 -8.34 8.10 -3.53
C TYR A 190 -8.37 7.79 -5.04
N ALA A 191 -8.38 6.52 -5.43
CA ALA A 191 -8.43 6.09 -6.82
C ALA A 191 -9.72 6.56 -7.52
N ALA A 192 -10.87 6.55 -6.82
CA ALA A 192 -12.13 7.10 -7.32
C ALA A 192 -12.00 8.59 -7.60
N LYS A 193 -11.52 9.39 -6.65
CA LYS A 193 -11.26 10.82 -6.84
C LYS A 193 -10.33 11.09 -8.02
N ALA A 194 -9.28 10.27 -8.18
CA ALA A 194 -8.35 10.43 -9.30
C ALA A 194 -9.05 10.17 -10.63
N VAL A 195 -9.85 9.11 -10.76
CA VAL A 195 -10.58 8.80 -11.98
C VAL A 195 -11.64 9.86 -12.30
N GLU A 196 -12.37 10.35 -11.30
CA GLU A 196 -13.35 11.45 -11.45
C GLU A 196 -12.71 12.77 -11.87
N ALA A 197 -11.46 13.02 -11.45
CA ALA A 197 -10.68 14.18 -11.86
C ALA A 197 -10.01 14.02 -13.24
N GLY A 198 -10.22 12.90 -13.96
CA GLY A 198 -9.68 12.64 -15.29
C GLY A 198 -8.33 11.90 -15.30
N TYR A 199 -7.84 11.50 -14.14
CA TYR A 199 -6.62 10.69 -14.02
C TYR A 199 -6.91 9.19 -14.20
N SER A 200 -5.84 8.40 -14.24
CA SER A 200 -5.88 6.95 -14.42
C SER A 200 -5.23 6.20 -13.28
N VAL A 201 -5.65 4.95 -13.09
CA VAL A 201 -5.11 4.00 -12.12
C VAL A 201 -4.44 2.86 -12.86
N ALA A 202 -3.16 2.61 -12.63
CA ALA A 202 -2.43 1.52 -13.25
C ALA A 202 -2.37 0.29 -12.34
N TYR A 203 -2.68 -0.86 -12.89
CA TYR A 203 -2.33 -2.16 -12.33
C TYR A 203 -1.04 -2.63 -13.00
N ALA A 204 0.04 -2.74 -12.22
CA ALA A 204 1.37 -3.14 -12.69
C ALA A 204 1.60 -4.63 -12.35
N ALA A 205 1.20 -5.54 -13.24
CA ALA A 205 1.27 -6.99 -12.98
C ALA A 205 2.69 -7.54 -12.84
N ASP A 206 3.68 -6.85 -13.41
CA ASP A 206 5.09 -7.22 -13.32
C ASP A 206 5.77 -6.71 -12.04
N ALA A 207 5.18 -5.70 -11.38
CA ALA A 207 5.56 -5.29 -10.02
C ALA A 207 4.92 -6.26 -9.02
N GLN A 208 5.70 -7.15 -8.40
CA GLN A 208 5.17 -8.28 -7.64
C GLN A 208 5.59 -8.24 -6.16
N VAL A 209 4.63 -8.45 -5.28
CA VAL A 209 4.84 -8.70 -3.85
C VAL A 209 4.21 -10.02 -3.44
N VAL A 210 4.85 -10.76 -2.55
CA VAL A 210 4.26 -11.92 -1.88
C VAL A 210 3.50 -11.43 -0.65
N HIS A 211 2.18 -11.57 -0.67
CA HIS A 211 1.29 -11.12 0.40
C HIS A 211 0.00 -11.92 0.41
N SER A 212 -0.28 -12.61 1.49
CA SER A 212 -1.53 -13.31 1.71
C SER A 212 -1.75 -13.61 3.19
N HIS A 213 -2.99 -13.90 3.56
CA HIS A 213 -3.39 -14.20 4.93
C HIS A 213 -4.30 -15.43 4.96
N ASN A 214 -3.92 -16.42 5.75
CA ASN A 214 -4.77 -17.58 6.02
C ASN A 214 -5.74 -17.26 7.16
N TYR A 215 -6.74 -16.41 6.87
CA TYR A 215 -7.75 -16.06 7.87
C TYR A 215 -8.64 -17.23 8.24
N THR A 216 -8.95 -17.36 9.53
CA THR A 216 -10.06 -18.19 9.98
C THR A 216 -11.39 -17.57 9.52
N ASN A 217 -12.47 -18.37 9.49
CA ASN A 217 -13.80 -17.88 9.11
C ASN A 217 -14.25 -16.68 9.98
N GLY A 218 -13.93 -16.69 11.27
CA GLY A 218 -14.23 -15.58 12.18
C GLY A 218 -13.46 -14.30 11.84
N GLN A 219 -12.17 -14.42 11.55
CA GLN A 219 -11.34 -13.27 11.14
C GLN A 219 -11.81 -12.71 9.79
N GLN A 220 -12.16 -13.58 8.84
CA GLN A 220 -12.68 -13.18 7.54
C GLN A 220 -14.03 -12.46 7.68
N PHE A 221 -14.92 -12.95 8.56
CA PHE A 221 -16.19 -12.29 8.85
C PHE A 221 -15.99 -10.88 9.40
N HIS A 222 -15.15 -10.71 10.44
CA HIS A 222 -14.87 -9.40 11.01
C HIS A 222 -14.27 -8.43 9.97
N ARG A 223 -13.32 -8.91 9.17
CA ARG A 223 -12.73 -8.10 8.11
C ARG A 223 -13.77 -7.65 7.08
N ASN A 224 -14.64 -8.55 6.64
CA ASN A 224 -15.69 -8.23 5.67
C ASN A 224 -16.75 -7.28 6.28
N PHE A 225 -17.04 -7.41 7.58
CA PHE A 225 -17.92 -6.49 8.29
C PHE A 225 -17.32 -5.07 8.32
N ASP A 226 -16.06 -4.93 8.73
CA ASP A 226 -15.37 -3.64 8.76
C ASP A 226 -15.25 -3.03 7.35
N LEU A 227 -15.01 -3.86 6.34
CA LEU A 227 -15.01 -3.44 4.94
C LEU A 227 -16.39 -2.90 4.52
N GLY A 228 -17.47 -3.62 4.87
CA GLY A 228 -18.85 -3.19 4.62
C GLY A 228 -19.21 -1.87 5.32
N VAL A 229 -18.74 -1.67 6.56
CA VAL A 229 -18.89 -0.38 7.28
C VAL A 229 -18.22 0.74 6.51
N SER A 230 -16.96 0.56 6.13
CA SER A 230 -16.23 1.57 5.35
C SER A 230 -16.90 1.88 4.00
N GLN A 231 -17.45 0.87 3.32
CA GLN A 231 -18.18 1.06 2.06
C GLN A 231 -19.51 1.82 2.27
N ALA A 232 -20.22 1.55 3.36
CA ALA A 232 -21.46 2.25 3.69
C ALA A 232 -21.20 3.73 4.05
N GLU A 233 -20.08 4.03 4.71
CA GLU A 233 -19.68 5.41 5.02
C GLU A 233 -19.30 6.23 3.77
N HIS A 234 -18.96 5.54 2.66
CA HIS A 234 -18.56 6.12 1.37
C HIS A 234 -19.44 5.61 0.23
N HIS A 235 -20.77 5.56 0.47
CA HIS A 235 -21.73 5.02 -0.50
C HIS A 235 -21.72 5.76 -1.84
N GLU A 236 -21.29 7.02 -1.88
CA GLU A 236 -21.11 7.80 -3.11
C GLU A 236 -20.12 7.18 -4.09
N ILE A 237 -19.23 6.31 -3.59
CA ILE A 237 -18.22 5.60 -4.40
C ILE A 237 -18.62 4.13 -4.58
N PHE A 238 -19.20 3.52 -3.53
CA PHE A 238 -19.38 2.06 -3.44
C PHE A 238 -20.81 1.59 -3.70
N ALA A 239 -21.78 2.47 -3.94
CA ALA A 239 -23.19 2.13 -4.23
C ALA A 239 -23.42 1.88 -5.74
#